data_9dd9cec3d7651c334314a56cb8370120
#
_entry.id   9dd9cec3d7651c334314a56cb8370120
#
_cell.length_a   1.000
_cell.length_b   1.000
_cell.length_c   1.000
_cell.angle_alpha   90.00
_cell.angle_beta   90.00
_cell.angle_gamma   90.00
#
_symmetry.space_group_name_H-M   'P 1'
#
loop_
_entity.id
_entity.type
_entity.pdbx_description
1 polymer ?
#
loop_
_entity_poly.entity_id
_entity_poly.type
_entity_poly.pdbx_seq_one_letter_code
_entity_poly.pdbx_strand_id
1 'polypeptide(L)'
;MTRTHRRRVSGRNKAIGAVVAAAVAGGGALLFTSTAQAAPVGAVYTKTSEWSNGYSAQYVVTNGSGEAKPDWTLEFDLPGGTKLGSLWNAESEVSGQHVTVTPPKWDTDGLKAGESVTVGFVVNGTAEPTGCLVDDAACSADDGATPEPSGRPTEPPAPTSTPAPTATDSAEPDPTGTATTPAPTSPPGDGTAAGAGFAPYVDTSLYPAYDLLANAEATGVKDYTLAFVTDGGGCTPKWGGVTDLASDAVAKQLGALRAEGGDVRVSFGGASGSELGTTCTSVDALAAAYGKVVDAYGLTKVDFDVEGGALPDTAANTRRAQAIAALQKEHPGLDVSFTLPVMPEGLTQAGVDLLADAKENGVDIGTVNIMAMDYGPAYSDDMGTYAEQAATATQAQVKGVLGRSDDEAWKTVSVTPMIGVNDVVSEVFTVEDAGQLVKFAESKGLGGLSMWSATRDKACPGGPKPAADATCSSVDQEANAFAKAFAAFK
;
A
#
# COMPACT_ATOMS: atom_id res chain seq x y z
N MET A 1 -20.42 49.08 -48.48
CA MET A 1 -20.32 48.21 -49.67
C MET A 1 -19.60 46.96 -49.21
N THR A 2 -20.38 45.86 -49.08
CA THR A 2 -20.24 44.54 -49.68
C THR A 2 -18.99 43.74 -49.19
N ARG A 3 -19.02 42.50 -48.69
CA ARG A 3 -19.93 41.35 -48.79
C ARG A 3 -19.52 40.30 -47.77
N THR A 4 -20.53 39.69 -47.15
CA THR A 4 -20.49 38.45 -46.41
C THR A 4 -19.94 37.28 -47.24
N HIS A 5 -19.12 36.40 -46.59
CA HIS A 5 -19.11 34.99 -46.97
C HIS A 5 -19.10 34.10 -45.73
N ARG A 6 -20.28 33.50 -45.47
CA ARG A 6 -20.44 32.27 -44.67
C ARG A 6 -19.76 31.12 -45.43
N ARG A 7 -18.94 30.33 -44.77
CA ARG A 7 -18.71 28.94 -45.18
C ARG A 7 -19.10 28.01 -44.04
N ARG A 8 -20.16 27.24 -44.32
CA ARG A 8 -20.49 26.01 -43.62
C ARG A 8 -19.36 25.00 -43.89
N VAL A 9 -18.89 24.28 -42.88
CA VAL A 9 -18.25 22.98 -43.06
C VAL A 9 -18.98 21.97 -42.18
N SER A 10 -19.45 20.99 -42.86
CA SER A 10 -20.16 19.77 -42.53
C SER A 10 -19.41 18.91 -41.57
N GLY A 11 -20.16 18.27 -40.67
CA GLY A 11 -19.66 17.22 -39.78
C GLY A 11 -19.32 15.94 -40.54
N ARG A 12 -18.51 15.13 -39.87
CA ARG A 12 -18.33 13.65 -40.01
C ARG A 12 -16.98 13.32 -39.38
N ASN A 13 -16.81 12.45 -38.47
CA ASN A 13 -17.05 11.06 -38.32
C ASN A 13 -16.45 10.65 -36.96
N LYS A 14 -17.25 10.04 -36.15
CA LYS A 14 -16.80 9.24 -35.00
C LYS A 14 -16.13 7.98 -35.57
N ALA A 15 -14.90 7.72 -35.25
CA ALA A 15 -14.24 6.45 -35.53
C ALA A 15 -14.32 5.60 -34.24
N ILE A 16 -15.11 4.55 -34.34
CA ILE A 16 -15.19 3.46 -33.38
C ILE A 16 -13.96 2.59 -33.61
N GLY A 17 -13.07 2.49 -32.64
CA GLY A 17 -11.96 1.56 -32.63
C GLY A 17 -12.43 0.17 -32.20
N ALA A 18 -12.58 -0.75 -33.15
CA ALA A 18 -12.83 -2.15 -32.86
C ALA A 18 -11.52 -2.86 -32.52
N VAL A 19 -11.45 -3.49 -31.35
CA VAL A 19 -10.38 -4.43 -30.99
C VAL A 19 -10.65 -5.74 -31.72
N VAL A 20 -9.72 -6.14 -32.59
CA VAL A 20 -9.75 -7.43 -33.29
C VAL A 20 -9.06 -8.47 -32.42
N ALA A 21 -9.82 -9.40 -31.88
CA ALA A 21 -9.31 -10.63 -31.31
C ALA A 21 -9.05 -11.63 -32.45
N ALA A 22 -7.81 -12.08 -32.63
CA ALA A 22 -7.46 -13.11 -33.59
C ALA A 22 -7.77 -14.49 -33.00
N ALA A 23 -8.82 -15.14 -33.49
CA ALA A 23 -9.09 -16.54 -33.22
C ALA A 23 -8.39 -17.41 -34.26
N VAL A 24 -7.61 -18.38 -33.82
CA VAL A 24 -7.08 -19.47 -34.66
C VAL A 24 -8.13 -20.54 -34.79
N ALA A 25 -8.56 -20.79 -36.01
CA ALA A 25 -9.55 -21.82 -36.33
C ALA A 25 -8.89 -23.18 -36.54
N GLY A 26 -9.44 -24.18 -35.90
CA GLY A 26 -9.19 -25.62 -36.17
C GLY A 26 -10.50 -26.40 -36.04
N GLY A 27 -11.06 -26.71 -37.13
CA GLY A 27 -12.07 -27.59 -37.66
C GLY A 27 -13.02 -28.42 -36.76
N GLY A 28 -14.32 -28.32 -37.09
CA GLY A 28 -15.33 -29.29 -36.72
C GLY A 28 -16.72 -28.66 -36.58
N ALA A 29 -17.48 -28.59 -37.68
CA ALA A 29 -18.83 -28.06 -37.69
C ALA A 29 -19.81 -29.03 -37.04
N LEU A 30 -20.47 -28.63 -35.95
CA LEU A 30 -21.82 -29.03 -35.61
C LEU A 30 -22.58 -27.78 -35.14
N LEU A 31 -23.52 -27.33 -35.99
CA LEU A 31 -24.40 -26.22 -35.72
C LEU A 31 -25.42 -26.62 -34.65
N PHE A 32 -25.20 -26.24 -33.43
CA PHE A 32 -26.26 -26.04 -32.43
C PHE A 32 -26.38 -24.55 -32.18
N THR A 33 -27.39 -23.95 -32.80
CA THR A 33 -27.84 -22.59 -32.47
C THR A 33 -28.56 -22.63 -31.11
N SER A 34 -27.82 -22.61 -30.02
CA SER A 34 -28.32 -22.10 -28.75
C SER A 34 -27.96 -20.62 -28.71
N THR A 35 -28.94 -19.75 -28.86
CA THR A 35 -28.81 -18.35 -28.45
C THR A 35 -28.67 -18.36 -26.94
N ALA A 36 -27.43 -18.44 -26.43
CA ALA A 36 -27.12 -18.07 -25.06
C ALA A 36 -27.38 -16.56 -24.98
N GLN A 37 -28.55 -16.20 -24.44
CA GLN A 37 -28.86 -14.83 -24.08
C GLN A 37 -27.88 -14.52 -22.92
N ALA A 38 -26.94 -13.58 -23.14
CA ALA A 38 -26.08 -13.12 -22.05
C ALA A 38 -26.98 -12.66 -20.89
N ALA A 39 -26.66 -13.10 -19.66
CA ALA A 39 -27.40 -12.64 -18.50
C ALA A 39 -27.36 -11.10 -18.47
N PRO A 40 -28.46 -10.45 -18.13
CA PRO A 40 -28.53 -8.98 -18.18
C PRO A 40 -27.57 -8.30 -17.20
N VAL A 41 -27.19 -9.00 -16.10
CA VAL A 41 -26.11 -8.64 -15.18
C VAL A 41 -25.27 -9.88 -14.97
N GLY A 42 -23.95 -9.73 -14.91
CA GLY A 42 -23.02 -10.83 -14.68
C GLY A 42 -21.99 -10.47 -13.60
N ALA A 43 -21.35 -11.46 -13.00
CA ALA A 43 -20.26 -11.23 -12.07
C ALA A 43 -19.08 -12.16 -12.37
N VAL A 44 -17.85 -11.66 -12.17
CA VAL A 44 -16.61 -12.42 -12.32
C VAL A 44 -15.86 -12.41 -11.00
N TYR A 45 -15.55 -13.58 -10.48
CA TYR A 45 -14.75 -13.76 -9.26
C TYR A 45 -13.26 -13.71 -9.55
N THR A 46 -12.50 -13.08 -8.66
CA THR A 46 -11.04 -13.11 -8.65
C THR A 46 -10.52 -13.10 -7.22
N LYS A 47 -9.67 -14.07 -6.85
CA LYS A 47 -8.91 -14.01 -5.60
C LYS A 47 -7.71 -13.09 -5.81
N THR A 48 -7.57 -12.06 -4.96
CA THR A 48 -6.57 -11.00 -5.11
C THR A 48 -5.33 -11.26 -4.27
N SER A 49 -5.48 -11.82 -3.05
CA SER A 49 -4.35 -12.27 -2.22
C SER A 49 -4.76 -13.38 -1.26
N GLU A 50 -3.79 -14.13 -0.71
CA GLU A 50 -4.06 -15.16 0.29
C GLU A 50 -2.97 -15.22 1.37
N TRP A 51 -3.33 -15.73 2.55
CA TRP A 51 -2.44 -16.00 3.68
C TRP A 51 -2.87 -17.26 4.41
N SER A 52 -2.12 -17.68 5.43
CA SER A 52 -2.29 -18.98 6.07
C SER A 52 -3.70 -19.31 6.59
N ASN A 53 -4.50 -18.30 6.92
CA ASN A 53 -5.83 -18.46 7.51
C ASN A 53 -6.93 -17.59 6.86
N GLY A 54 -6.68 -17.04 5.67
CA GLY A 54 -7.65 -16.21 4.95
C GLY A 54 -7.18 -15.79 3.57
N TYR A 55 -8.01 -15.03 2.88
CA TYR A 55 -7.71 -14.42 1.59
C TYR A 55 -8.56 -13.18 1.35
N SER A 56 -8.11 -12.31 0.46
CA SER A 56 -8.95 -11.28 -0.16
C SER A 56 -9.35 -11.68 -1.57
N ALA A 57 -10.54 -11.25 -1.96
CA ALA A 57 -11.10 -11.54 -3.26
C ALA A 57 -12.08 -10.44 -3.68
N GLN A 58 -12.50 -10.49 -4.93
CA GLN A 58 -13.48 -9.57 -5.48
C GLN A 58 -14.43 -10.26 -6.44
N TYR A 59 -15.63 -9.68 -6.54
CA TYR A 59 -16.53 -9.88 -7.67
C TYR A 59 -16.63 -8.59 -8.48
N VAL A 60 -16.40 -8.64 -9.77
CA VAL A 60 -16.70 -7.54 -10.70
C VAL A 60 -18.10 -7.76 -11.26
N VAL A 61 -19.08 -7.01 -10.75
CA VAL A 61 -20.47 -7.07 -11.19
C VAL A 61 -20.63 -6.11 -12.36
N THR A 62 -21.07 -6.61 -13.52
CA THR A 62 -21.21 -5.83 -14.75
C THR A 62 -22.65 -5.84 -15.24
N ASN A 63 -23.22 -4.66 -15.49
CA ASN A 63 -24.51 -4.54 -16.13
C ASN A 63 -24.40 -4.63 -17.66
N GLY A 64 -24.58 -5.84 -18.20
CA GLY A 64 -24.62 -6.09 -19.65
C GLY A 64 -25.95 -5.73 -20.30
N SER A 65 -26.96 -5.24 -19.57
CA SER A 65 -28.24 -4.84 -20.09
C SER A 65 -28.21 -3.46 -20.78
N GLY A 66 -29.25 -3.10 -21.51
CA GLY A 66 -29.39 -1.78 -22.13
C GLY A 66 -29.98 -0.71 -21.22
N GLU A 67 -30.30 -1.01 -19.97
CA GLU A 67 -30.94 -0.13 -18.98
C GLU A 67 -30.17 -0.11 -17.66
N ALA A 68 -30.34 0.95 -16.88
CA ALA A 68 -29.74 1.05 -15.55
C ALA A 68 -30.34 0.01 -14.58
N LYS A 69 -29.53 -0.52 -13.69
CA LYS A 69 -29.89 -1.50 -12.65
C LYS A 69 -29.63 -0.92 -11.27
N PRO A 70 -30.62 -0.26 -10.65
CA PRO A 70 -30.44 0.38 -9.34
C PRO A 70 -30.38 -0.61 -8.16
N ASP A 71 -30.90 -1.81 -8.36
CA ASP A 71 -31.20 -2.80 -7.30
C ASP A 71 -30.64 -4.19 -7.62
N TRP A 72 -29.45 -4.28 -8.21
CA TRP A 72 -28.80 -5.56 -8.45
C TRP A 72 -28.49 -6.29 -7.12
N THR A 73 -28.54 -7.62 -7.14
CA THR A 73 -28.23 -8.48 -6.00
C THR A 73 -27.21 -9.54 -6.40
N LEU A 74 -26.08 -9.60 -5.69
CA LEU A 74 -25.08 -10.65 -5.81
C LEU A 74 -25.20 -11.60 -4.61
N GLU A 75 -25.26 -12.90 -4.86
CA GLU A 75 -25.33 -13.92 -3.81
C GLU A 75 -24.22 -14.95 -4.00
N PHE A 76 -23.67 -15.44 -2.90
CA PHE A 76 -22.72 -16.55 -2.90
C PHE A 76 -22.68 -17.26 -1.54
N ASP A 77 -22.21 -18.50 -1.54
CA ASP A 77 -22.05 -19.30 -0.34
C ASP A 77 -20.58 -19.42 0.05
N LEU A 78 -20.29 -19.19 1.32
CA LEU A 78 -18.99 -19.48 1.92
C LEU A 78 -18.97 -20.92 2.41
N PRO A 79 -17.96 -21.75 2.06
CA PRO A 79 -17.86 -23.11 2.57
C PRO A 79 -17.73 -23.18 4.08
N GLY A 80 -18.13 -24.32 4.67
CA GLY A 80 -18.02 -24.56 6.11
C GLY A 80 -16.60 -24.36 6.63
N GLY A 81 -16.46 -23.60 7.71
CA GLY A 81 -15.16 -23.24 8.27
C GLY A 81 -14.61 -21.89 7.79
N THR A 82 -15.28 -21.24 6.85
CA THR A 82 -14.93 -19.88 6.40
C THR A 82 -15.97 -18.87 6.89
N LYS A 83 -15.56 -17.61 6.97
CA LYS A 83 -16.43 -16.48 7.37
C LYS A 83 -16.06 -15.24 6.58
N LEU A 84 -17.07 -14.46 6.21
CA LEU A 84 -16.85 -13.10 5.70
C LEU A 84 -16.20 -12.26 6.81
N GLY A 85 -15.04 -11.67 6.53
CA GLY A 85 -14.30 -10.81 7.44
C GLY A 85 -14.70 -9.35 7.27
N SER A 86 -14.68 -8.86 6.02
CA SER A 86 -15.10 -7.53 5.62
C SER A 86 -15.58 -7.56 4.17
N LEU A 87 -16.34 -6.53 3.77
CA LEU A 87 -16.77 -6.30 2.40
C LEU A 87 -16.88 -4.80 2.16
N TRP A 88 -16.54 -4.33 0.97
CA TRP A 88 -16.56 -2.92 0.58
C TRP A 88 -17.12 -2.73 -0.83
N ASN A 89 -17.48 -1.50 -1.17
CA ASN A 89 -18.20 -1.06 -2.37
C ASN A 89 -19.63 -1.59 -2.49
N ALA A 90 -20.16 -2.23 -1.45
CA ALA A 90 -21.52 -2.73 -1.39
C ALA A 90 -21.97 -2.90 0.05
N GLU A 91 -23.27 -3.14 0.27
CA GLU A 91 -23.78 -3.63 1.56
C GLU A 91 -23.90 -5.15 1.54
N SER A 92 -23.72 -5.80 2.68
CA SER A 92 -23.87 -7.25 2.78
C SER A 92 -24.73 -7.68 3.96
N GLU A 93 -25.50 -8.74 3.75
CA GLU A 93 -26.21 -9.49 4.79
C GLU A 93 -25.72 -10.94 4.78
N VAL A 94 -25.37 -11.47 5.95
CA VAL A 94 -24.87 -12.84 6.09
C VAL A 94 -25.84 -13.68 6.90
N SER A 95 -26.36 -14.74 6.29
CA SER A 95 -27.25 -15.72 6.93
C SER A 95 -26.62 -17.11 6.94
N GLY A 96 -25.98 -17.48 8.04
CA GLY A 96 -25.21 -18.71 8.13
C GLY A 96 -23.95 -18.67 7.26
N GLN A 97 -23.92 -19.39 6.15
CA GLN A 97 -22.84 -19.41 5.15
C GLN A 97 -23.22 -18.65 3.88
N HIS A 98 -24.47 -18.22 3.78
CA HIS A 98 -24.98 -17.49 2.61
C HIS A 98 -24.73 -15.99 2.78
N VAL A 99 -24.18 -15.36 1.75
CA VAL A 99 -23.88 -13.92 1.69
C VAL A 99 -24.72 -13.31 0.57
N THR A 100 -25.51 -12.31 0.93
CA THR A 100 -26.29 -11.47 0.00
C THR A 100 -25.66 -10.09 -0.04
N VAL A 101 -25.38 -9.58 -1.22
CA VAL A 101 -24.72 -8.31 -1.47
C VAL A 101 -25.60 -7.43 -2.31
N THR A 102 -25.76 -6.16 -1.92
CA THR A 102 -26.62 -5.17 -2.60
C THR A 102 -25.86 -3.86 -2.77
N PRO A 103 -26.29 -2.98 -3.69
CA PRO A 103 -25.72 -1.63 -3.81
C PRO A 103 -25.72 -0.88 -2.50
N PRO A 104 -24.75 0.04 -2.27
CA PRO A 104 -24.78 0.90 -1.10
C PRO A 104 -26.02 1.79 -1.10
N LYS A 105 -26.61 2.10 0.06
CA LYS A 105 -27.81 2.92 0.18
C LYS A 105 -27.71 4.35 -0.38
N TRP A 106 -26.48 4.86 -0.52
CA TRP A 106 -26.24 6.16 -1.12
C TRP A 106 -26.23 6.12 -2.66
N ASP A 107 -26.01 4.94 -3.27
CA ASP A 107 -26.05 4.74 -4.71
C ASP A 107 -27.51 4.53 -5.17
N THR A 108 -28.19 5.62 -5.47
CA THR A 108 -29.59 5.62 -5.92
C THR A 108 -29.71 5.41 -7.43
N ASP A 109 -28.65 5.57 -8.17
CA ASP A 109 -28.62 5.47 -9.64
C ASP A 109 -28.29 4.06 -10.13
N GLY A 110 -27.57 3.30 -9.30
CA GLY A 110 -27.15 1.93 -9.57
C GLY A 110 -26.24 1.80 -10.80
N LEU A 111 -26.04 0.60 -11.27
CA LEU A 111 -25.20 0.31 -12.43
C LEU A 111 -25.87 0.74 -13.72
N LYS A 112 -25.30 1.70 -14.44
CA LYS A 112 -25.76 2.09 -15.80
C LYS A 112 -25.45 0.98 -16.80
N ALA A 113 -26.08 1.06 -17.98
CA ALA A 113 -25.83 0.11 -19.06
C ALA A 113 -24.34 0.04 -19.43
N GLY A 114 -23.73 -1.13 -19.30
CA GLY A 114 -22.31 -1.37 -19.58
C GLY A 114 -21.35 -0.97 -18.44
N GLU A 115 -21.85 -0.49 -17.32
CA GLU A 115 -21.07 -0.13 -16.15
C GLU A 115 -20.76 -1.36 -15.28
N SER A 116 -19.66 -1.30 -14.53
CA SER A 116 -19.26 -2.35 -13.61
C SER A 116 -18.92 -1.77 -12.24
N VAL A 117 -19.20 -2.52 -11.19
CA VAL A 117 -18.72 -2.25 -9.84
C VAL A 117 -17.87 -3.41 -9.34
N THR A 118 -16.76 -3.11 -8.67
CA THR A 118 -15.93 -4.11 -8.00
C THR A 118 -16.32 -4.20 -6.54
N VAL A 119 -16.88 -5.33 -6.15
CA VAL A 119 -17.19 -5.68 -4.77
C VAL A 119 -16.04 -6.45 -4.20
N GLY A 120 -15.22 -5.83 -3.36
CA GLY A 120 -14.10 -6.50 -2.70
C GLY A 120 -14.51 -7.07 -1.34
N PHE A 121 -13.86 -8.16 -0.92
CA PHE A 121 -14.11 -8.78 0.38
C PHE A 121 -12.94 -9.60 0.89
N VAL A 122 -12.90 -9.78 2.20
CA VAL A 122 -11.95 -10.65 2.89
C VAL A 122 -12.68 -11.84 3.51
N VAL A 123 -12.09 -13.01 3.37
CA VAL A 123 -12.58 -14.25 3.97
C VAL A 123 -11.57 -14.78 4.97
N ASN A 124 -12.04 -15.08 6.20
CA ASN A 124 -11.29 -15.85 7.17
C ASN A 124 -11.52 -17.35 6.89
N GLY A 125 -10.46 -18.07 6.54
CA GLY A 125 -10.48 -19.45 6.03
C GLY A 125 -10.01 -19.50 4.59
N THR A 126 -9.65 -20.69 4.09
CA THR A 126 -8.93 -20.84 2.81
C THR A 126 -9.80 -21.34 1.66
N ALA A 127 -11.03 -21.80 1.95
CA ALA A 127 -11.92 -22.31 0.91
C ALA A 127 -12.67 -21.16 0.21
N GLU A 128 -12.73 -21.20 -1.11
CA GLU A 128 -13.29 -20.15 -1.97
C GLU A 128 -14.81 -20.22 -2.04
N PRO A 129 -15.51 -19.10 -2.36
CA PRO A 129 -16.95 -19.05 -2.47
C PRO A 129 -17.49 -19.97 -3.56
N THR A 130 -18.72 -20.39 -3.40
CA THR A 130 -19.45 -21.22 -4.37
C THR A 130 -20.85 -20.66 -4.58
N GLY A 131 -21.56 -21.13 -5.59
CA GLY A 131 -22.98 -20.82 -5.79
C GLY A 131 -23.28 -19.38 -6.17
N CYS A 132 -22.34 -18.69 -6.88
CA CYS A 132 -22.51 -17.29 -7.26
C CYS A 132 -23.74 -17.08 -8.16
N LEU A 133 -24.62 -16.16 -7.73
CA LEU A 133 -25.79 -15.69 -8.48
C LEU A 133 -25.78 -14.16 -8.54
N VAL A 134 -26.25 -13.60 -9.65
CA VAL A 134 -26.59 -12.17 -9.79
C VAL A 134 -28.01 -12.07 -10.30
N ASP A 135 -28.89 -11.39 -9.58
CA ASP A 135 -30.33 -11.28 -9.89
C ASP A 135 -30.95 -12.67 -10.19
N ASP A 136 -30.71 -13.67 -9.33
CA ASP A 136 -31.13 -15.07 -9.47
C ASP A 136 -30.52 -15.83 -10.68
N ALA A 137 -29.64 -15.21 -11.48
CA ALA A 137 -28.93 -15.88 -12.57
C ALA A 137 -27.52 -16.28 -12.16
N ALA A 138 -27.03 -17.45 -12.61
CA ALA A 138 -25.66 -17.87 -12.33
C ALA A 138 -24.65 -16.83 -12.87
N CYS A 139 -23.63 -16.52 -12.07
CA CYS A 139 -22.56 -15.61 -12.48
C CYS A 139 -21.91 -16.07 -13.79
N SER A 140 -21.68 -15.18 -14.71
CA SER A 140 -21.12 -15.48 -16.02
C SER A 140 -19.61 -15.70 -15.94
N ALA A 141 -19.21 -16.83 -15.71
CA ALA A 141 -17.98 -17.58 -15.91
C ALA A 141 -17.75 -18.44 -14.68
N ASP A 142 -18.29 -19.58 -14.71
CA ASP A 142 -17.70 -20.86 -14.35
C ASP A 142 -18.76 -21.81 -13.89
N ASP A 143 -19.24 -22.56 -14.85
CA ASP A 143 -19.67 -23.93 -14.59
C ASP A 143 -18.44 -24.75 -14.12
N GLY A 144 -17.97 -24.51 -12.90
CA GLY A 144 -17.07 -25.42 -12.17
C GLY A 144 -15.74 -25.81 -12.82
N ALA A 145 -15.17 -24.99 -13.68
CA ALA A 145 -13.81 -25.17 -14.17
C ALA A 145 -12.85 -24.38 -13.27
N THR A 146 -12.19 -25.07 -12.36
CA THR A 146 -11.00 -24.55 -11.67
C THR A 146 -10.03 -24.01 -12.73
N PRO A 147 -9.58 -22.76 -12.67
CA PRO A 147 -8.49 -22.32 -13.53
C PRO A 147 -7.24 -23.12 -13.18
N GLU A 148 -6.77 -23.95 -14.10
CA GLU A 148 -5.44 -24.52 -13.99
C GLU A 148 -4.44 -23.37 -13.97
N PRO A 149 -3.49 -23.30 -13.02
CA PRO A 149 -2.49 -22.27 -13.00
C PRO A 149 -1.64 -22.37 -14.26
N SER A 150 -1.77 -21.40 -15.14
CA SER A 150 -1.00 -21.31 -16.36
C SER A 150 0.48 -21.16 -16.04
N GLY A 151 1.23 -22.23 -16.29
CA GLY A 151 2.64 -22.16 -16.61
C GLY A 151 3.61 -21.95 -15.46
N ARG A 152 3.88 -23.02 -14.72
CA ARG A 152 5.13 -23.16 -13.97
C ARG A 152 6.30 -23.03 -14.97
N PRO A 153 7.26 -22.12 -14.77
CA PRO A 153 8.49 -22.13 -15.54
C PRO A 153 9.24 -23.42 -15.24
N THR A 154 9.70 -24.09 -16.29
CA THR A 154 10.50 -25.31 -16.21
C THR A 154 11.79 -25.02 -15.44
N GLU A 155 12.00 -25.75 -14.37
CA GLU A 155 13.18 -25.76 -13.52
C GLU A 155 14.44 -26.12 -14.34
N PRO A 156 15.53 -25.34 -14.26
CA PRO A 156 16.82 -25.78 -14.84
C PRO A 156 17.40 -26.91 -14.00
N PRO A 157 18.14 -27.87 -14.60
CA PRO A 157 18.67 -29.03 -13.89
C PRO A 157 19.71 -28.64 -12.85
N ALA A 158 19.63 -29.30 -11.68
CA ALA A 158 20.49 -29.13 -10.53
C ALA A 158 21.97 -29.36 -10.87
N PRO A 159 22.90 -28.51 -10.36
CA PRO A 159 24.33 -28.79 -10.46
C PRO A 159 24.76 -29.84 -9.45
N THR A 160 25.54 -30.77 -9.93
CA THR A 160 26.16 -31.89 -9.23
C THR A 160 27.09 -31.42 -8.10
N SER A 161 26.92 -31.99 -6.93
CA SER A 161 27.73 -31.76 -5.75
C SER A 161 29.17 -32.23 -5.91
N THR A 162 30.13 -31.36 -5.55
CA THR A 162 31.55 -31.71 -5.34
C THR A 162 31.87 -31.50 -3.85
N PRO A 163 32.64 -32.40 -3.21
CA PRO A 163 32.72 -32.48 -1.75
C PRO A 163 33.65 -31.43 -1.12
N ALA A 164 33.32 -31.09 0.14
CA ALA A 164 34.01 -30.14 1.00
C ALA A 164 35.40 -30.60 1.44
N PRO A 165 36.35 -29.68 1.65
CA PRO A 165 37.54 -29.98 2.46
C PRO A 165 37.34 -29.64 3.92
N THR A 166 37.94 -30.47 4.72
CA THR A 166 37.99 -30.64 6.16
C THR A 166 38.57 -29.41 6.91
N ALA A 167 37.96 -29.14 8.05
CA ALA A 167 38.41 -28.15 9.04
C ALA A 167 39.79 -28.48 9.63
N THR A 168 40.58 -27.45 9.93
CA THR A 168 41.74 -27.53 10.84
C THR A 168 41.59 -26.44 11.88
N ASP A 169 41.65 -26.90 13.11
CA ASP A 169 41.60 -26.24 14.40
C ASP A 169 42.84 -25.36 14.63
N SER A 170 42.69 -24.17 15.20
CA SER A 170 43.75 -23.56 16.04
C SER A 170 43.24 -22.36 16.84
N ALA A 171 43.06 -22.61 18.14
CA ALA A 171 43.49 -21.85 19.32
C ALA A 171 43.31 -20.32 19.41
N GLU A 172 42.55 -19.98 20.43
CA GLU A 172 42.48 -18.75 21.23
C GLU A 172 43.85 -18.19 21.68
N PRO A 173 43.97 -16.85 21.95
CA PRO A 173 44.02 -16.46 23.35
C PRO A 173 43.24 -15.18 23.70
N ASP A 174 42.61 -15.24 24.85
CA ASP A 174 42.12 -14.13 25.68
C ASP A 174 43.30 -13.23 26.15
N PRO A 175 43.11 -11.91 26.32
CA PRO A 175 43.16 -11.37 27.65
C PRO A 175 42.26 -10.15 27.97
N THR A 176 41.56 -10.31 29.05
CA THR A 176 41.37 -9.36 30.17
C THR A 176 41.55 -7.85 29.96
N GLY A 177 40.49 -7.12 30.34
CA GLY A 177 40.73 -6.10 31.36
C GLY A 177 40.08 -4.74 31.20
N THR A 178 38.96 -4.51 31.93
CA THR A 178 38.71 -3.34 32.81
C THR A 178 38.41 -1.99 32.11
N ALA A 179 37.33 -1.36 32.31
CA ALA A 179 36.73 -0.71 33.44
C ALA A 179 35.49 0.09 33.06
N THR A 180 34.52 -0.08 33.85
CA THR A 180 33.21 0.53 33.94
C THR A 180 33.22 2.04 34.21
N THR A 181 32.34 2.78 33.55
CA THR A 181 31.72 3.96 34.15
C THR A 181 30.22 3.96 33.80
N PRO A 182 29.30 4.10 34.77
CA PRO A 182 27.87 3.98 34.52
C PRO A 182 27.31 5.24 33.88
N ALA A 183 26.50 5.06 32.83
CA ALA A 183 25.63 6.08 32.32
C ALA A 183 24.40 6.28 33.24
N PRO A 184 23.83 7.48 33.31
CA PRO A 184 22.68 7.74 34.15
C PRO A 184 21.44 7.01 33.63
N THR A 185 20.86 6.20 34.52
CA THR A 185 19.55 5.57 34.31
C THR A 185 18.45 6.61 34.33
N SER A 186 17.83 6.83 33.17
CA SER A 186 16.51 7.42 33.10
C SER A 186 15.46 6.35 33.45
N PRO A 187 14.38 6.70 34.15
CA PRO A 187 13.34 5.73 34.51
C PRO A 187 12.63 5.22 33.24
N PRO A 188 12.13 3.96 33.26
CA PRO A 188 11.34 3.46 32.16
C PRO A 188 10.06 4.32 32.03
N GLY A 189 9.97 5.01 30.91
CA GLY A 189 8.73 5.64 30.50
C GLY A 189 7.68 4.54 30.28
N ASP A 190 6.51 4.75 30.84
CA ASP A 190 5.31 3.96 30.55
C ASP A 190 5.21 3.82 29.01
N GLY A 191 5.24 2.58 28.53
CA GLY A 191 5.10 2.27 27.12
C GLY A 191 3.67 2.57 26.64
N THR A 192 3.38 3.85 26.46
CA THR A 192 2.27 4.23 25.60
C THR A 192 2.70 3.90 24.17
N ALA A 193 1.97 3.01 23.53
CA ALA A 193 2.07 2.75 22.09
C ALA A 193 2.27 4.08 21.37
N ALA A 194 3.25 4.13 20.46
CA ALA A 194 3.55 5.34 19.69
C ALA A 194 2.24 5.88 19.12
N GLY A 195 1.84 7.06 19.55
CA GLY A 195 0.48 7.52 19.47
C GLY A 195 0.00 7.60 18.04
N ALA A 196 -1.26 7.27 17.84
CA ALA A 196 -2.01 7.66 16.66
C ALA A 196 -1.73 9.14 16.40
N GLY A 197 -1.18 9.45 15.23
CA GLY A 197 -0.78 10.81 14.89
C GLY A 197 -0.53 10.98 13.40
N PHE A 198 -0.43 12.22 12.99
CA PHE A 198 -0.07 12.58 11.62
C PHE A 198 1.41 12.89 11.52
N ALA A 199 2.11 12.19 10.63
CA ALA A 199 3.54 12.37 10.38
C ALA A 199 3.84 12.33 8.87
N PRO A 200 3.83 13.49 8.18
CA PRO A 200 4.01 13.55 6.73
C PRO A 200 5.43 13.13 6.31
N TYR A 201 5.55 12.54 5.12
CA TYR A 201 6.84 12.30 4.48
C TYR A 201 7.48 13.59 4.02
N VAL A 202 8.80 13.68 4.21
CA VAL A 202 9.66 14.74 3.67
C VAL A 202 10.74 14.10 2.82
N ASP A 203 10.73 14.39 1.52
CA ASP A 203 11.81 14.01 0.61
C ASP A 203 13.02 14.91 0.87
N THR A 204 14.07 14.36 1.50
CA THR A 204 15.26 15.10 1.88
C THR A 204 16.18 15.42 0.71
N SER A 205 15.97 14.80 -0.45
CA SER A 205 16.77 15.01 -1.67
C SER A 205 16.44 16.32 -2.39
N LEU A 206 15.29 16.94 -2.09
CA LEU A 206 14.81 18.10 -2.81
C LEU A 206 15.53 19.39 -2.41
N TYR A 207 15.63 20.30 -3.37
CA TYR A 207 16.18 21.64 -3.16
C TYR A 207 15.15 22.73 -3.52
N PRO A 208 14.99 23.79 -2.69
CA PRO A 208 15.63 23.99 -1.38
C PRO A 208 15.20 22.92 -0.36
N ALA A 209 16.08 22.65 0.63
CA ALA A 209 15.78 21.72 1.71
C ALA A 209 14.50 22.12 2.44
N TYR A 210 13.68 21.14 2.80
CA TYR A 210 12.45 21.39 3.54
C TYR A 210 12.76 21.94 4.93
N ASP A 211 12.04 22.98 5.34
CA ASP A 211 12.20 23.60 6.65
C ASP A 211 11.18 23.01 7.64
N LEU A 212 11.64 22.04 8.46
CA LEU A 212 10.81 21.35 9.45
C LEU A 212 10.27 22.31 10.50
N LEU A 213 11.09 23.27 10.95
CA LEU A 213 10.73 24.19 12.03
C LEU A 213 9.70 25.22 11.56
N ALA A 214 9.91 25.81 10.37
CA ALA A 214 8.95 26.75 9.81
C ALA A 214 7.60 26.07 9.53
N ASN A 215 7.61 24.81 9.09
CA ASN A 215 6.38 24.06 8.89
C ASN A 215 5.70 23.71 10.22
N ALA A 216 6.45 23.28 11.22
CA ALA A 216 5.93 23.02 12.57
C ALA A 216 5.26 24.27 13.19
N GLU A 217 5.86 25.43 13.03
CA GLU A 217 5.27 26.70 13.46
C GLU A 217 3.97 27.03 12.69
N ALA A 218 3.95 26.78 11.37
CA ALA A 218 2.81 27.12 10.51
C ALA A 218 1.60 26.18 10.65
N THR A 219 1.83 24.92 11.01
CA THR A 219 0.81 23.84 10.99
C THR A 219 0.54 23.20 12.34
N GLY A 220 1.48 23.29 13.28
CA GLY A 220 1.46 22.55 14.52
C GLY A 220 1.94 21.09 14.38
N VAL A 221 2.27 20.62 13.16
CA VAL A 221 2.81 19.28 12.90
C VAL A 221 4.25 19.23 13.39
N LYS A 222 4.58 18.26 14.25
CA LYS A 222 5.91 18.13 14.86
C LYS A 222 6.58 16.79 14.61
N ASP A 223 5.83 15.80 14.14
CA ASP A 223 6.35 14.50 13.75
C ASP A 223 6.43 14.40 12.23
N TYR A 224 7.54 13.85 11.72
CA TYR A 224 7.79 13.71 10.28
C TYR A 224 8.41 12.36 9.97
N THR A 225 8.20 11.86 8.74
CA THR A 225 8.94 10.72 8.18
C THR A 225 9.95 11.26 7.16
N LEU A 226 11.25 11.15 7.46
CA LEU A 226 12.30 11.61 6.55
C LEU A 226 12.64 10.49 5.55
N ALA A 227 12.61 10.78 4.28
CA ALA A 227 12.73 9.85 3.17
C ALA A 227 13.83 10.29 2.20
N PHE A 228 14.68 9.43 1.67
CA PHE A 228 14.85 8.03 1.99
C PHE A 228 16.33 7.72 2.24
N VAL A 229 16.62 6.75 3.08
CA VAL A 229 17.97 6.18 3.21
C VAL A 229 18.07 4.94 2.31
N THR A 230 19.00 4.96 1.36
CA THR A 230 19.28 3.88 0.41
C THR A 230 20.77 3.54 0.40
N ASP A 231 21.19 2.52 -0.38
CA ASP A 231 22.60 2.13 -0.48
C ASP A 231 23.41 3.14 -1.32
N GLY A 232 24.41 3.72 -0.73
CA GLY A 232 25.42 4.55 -1.39
C GLY A 232 26.57 3.77 -2.00
N GLY A 233 26.40 2.44 -2.09
CA GLY A 233 27.37 1.48 -2.60
C GLY A 233 28.05 0.65 -1.50
N GLY A 234 28.05 -0.68 -1.72
CA GLY A 234 28.67 -1.63 -0.81
C GLY A 234 28.02 -1.72 0.57
N CYS A 235 26.69 -1.67 0.63
CA CYS A 235 25.92 -1.72 1.87
C CYS A 235 26.19 -0.52 2.79
N THR A 236 26.34 0.67 2.20
CA THR A 236 26.61 1.91 2.94
C THR A 236 25.37 2.80 2.94
N PRO A 237 24.70 3.01 4.10
CA PRO A 237 23.50 3.83 4.15
C PRO A 237 23.81 5.31 3.91
N LYS A 238 23.08 5.92 2.98
CA LYS A 238 23.14 7.34 2.64
C LYS A 238 21.75 7.87 2.31
N TRP A 239 21.53 9.15 2.52
CA TRP A 239 20.34 9.82 2.02
C TRP A 239 20.33 9.83 0.48
N GLY A 240 19.27 9.28 -0.11
CA GLY A 240 19.14 9.11 -1.55
C GLY A 240 20.29 8.33 -2.21
N GLY A 241 21.05 7.54 -1.44
CA GLY A 241 22.23 6.84 -1.91
C GLY A 241 23.46 7.72 -2.18
N VAL A 242 23.37 9.03 -1.96
CA VAL A 242 24.44 9.99 -2.32
C VAL A 242 24.93 10.85 -1.16
N THR A 243 24.05 11.36 -0.29
CA THR A 243 24.41 12.29 0.76
C THR A 243 24.74 11.55 2.05
N ASP A 244 25.91 11.82 2.62
CA ASP A 244 26.31 11.21 3.89
C ASP A 244 25.33 11.61 5.01
N LEU A 245 25.07 10.68 5.95
CA LEU A 245 24.09 10.87 7.03
C LEU A 245 24.30 12.19 7.79
N ALA A 246 25.54 12.54 8.12
CA ALA A 246 25.86 13.80 8.82
C ALA A 246 25.72 15.06 7.96
N SER A 247 25.48 14.94 6.64
CA SER A 247 25.54 16.06 5.70
C SER A 247 24.17 16.53 5.23
N ASP A 248 23.12 15.73 5.40
CA ASP A 248 21.78 16.08 4.95
C ASP A 248 21.23 17.34 5.64
N ALA A 249 20.66 18.23 4.85
CA ALA A 249 20.22 19.54 5.33
C ALA A 249 18.90 19.49 6.13
N VAL A 250 18.03 18.53 5.81
CA VAL A 250 16.77 18.33 6.55
C VAL A 250 17.06 17.59 7.86
N ALA A 251 17.82 16.50 7.82
CA ALA A 251 18.15 15.70 8.99
C ALA A 251 18.93 16.48 10.06
N LYS A 252 19.73 17.48 9.66
CA LYS A 252 20.41 18.40 10.60
C LYS A 252 19.46 19.22 11.48
N GLN A 253 18.21 19.37 11.09
CA GLN A 253 17.23 20.13 11.88
C GLN A 253 16.65 19.32 13.04
N LEU A 254 16.88 17.99 13.09
CA LEU A 254 16.31 17.08 14.09
C LEU A 254 16.54 17.52 15.53
N GLY A 255 17.76 17.98 15.85
CA GLY A 255 18.07 18.45 17.21
C GLY A 255 17.21 19.65 17.63
N ALA A 256 16.97 20.60 16.73
CA ALA A 256 16.12 21.76 16.98
C ALA A 256 14.64 21.36 17.04
N LEU A 257 14.19 20.48 16.13
CA LEU A 257 12.83 19.95 16.16
C LEU A 257 12.50 19.24 17.49
N ARG A 258 13.43 18.41 17.99
CA ARG A 258 13.29 17.74 19.29
C ARG A 258 13.24 18.72 20.46
N ALA A 259 13.99 19.82 20.39
CA ALA A 259 13.93 20.88 21.40
C ALA A 259 12.55 21.54 21.47
N GLU A 260 11.78 21.50 20.38
CA GLU A 260 10.38 21.98 20.30
C GLU A 260 9.35 20.89 20.59
N GLY A 261 9.79 19.69 20.99
CA GLY A 261 8.94 18.54 21.35
C GLY A 261 8.45 17.74 20.15
N GLY A 262 9.11 17.86 18.99
CA GLY A 262 8.88 17.02 17.82
C GLY A 262 9.84 15.85 17.71
N ASP A 263 9.65 14.98 16.73
CA ASP A 263 10.57 13.86 16.42
C ASP A 263 10.43 13.42 14.95
N VAL A 264 11.30 12.50 14.55
CA VAL A 264 11.27 11.94 13.20
C VAL A 264 11.29 10.40 13.22
N ARG A 265 10.66 9.82 12.21
CA ARG A 265 10.87 8.48 11.70
C ARG A 265 11.81 8.58 10.49
N VAL A 266 12.75 7.68 10.32
CA VAL A 266 13.57 7.59 9.10
C VAL A 266 13.10 6.41 8.28
N SER A 267 12.82 6.66 6.99
CA SER A 267 12.39 5.65 6.03
C SER A 267 13.55 5.17 5.18
N PHE A 268 13.68 3.84 5.09
CA PHE A 268 14.62 3.13 4.24
C PHE A 268 13.91 2.62 2.99
N GLY A 269 14.53 2.74 1.82
CA GLY A 269 13.98 2.24 0.56
C GLY A 269 13.38 3.32 -0.33
N GLY A 270 12.10 3.19 -0.67
CA GLY A 270 11.39 4.09 -1.59
C GLY A 270 11.56 3.73 -3.07
N ALA A 271 10.86 4.46 -3.96
CA ALA A 271 10.79 4.20 -5.41
C ALA A 271 12.14 4.32 -6.14
N SER A 272 13.10 5.07 -5.57
CA SER A 272 14.34 5.42 -6.25
C SER A 272 15.58 4.99 -5.49
N GLY A 273 16.64 4.64 -6.23
CA GLY A 273 17.91 4.18 -5.66
C GLY A 273 17.94 2.67 -5.46
N SER A 274 18.91 2.21 -4.67
CA SER A 274 19.10 0.79 -4.36
C SER A 274 18.72 0.54 -2.90
N GLU A 275 17.69 -0.26 -2.67
CA GLU A 275 17.24 -0.61 -1.32
C GLU A 275 18.32 -1.49 -0.64
N LEU A 276 18.65 -1.18 0.63
CA LEU A 276 19.74 -1.85 1.37
C LEU A 276 19.52 -3.36 1.52
N GLY A 277 18.28 -3.83 1.72
CA GLY A 277 17.96 -5.25 1.82
C GLY A 277 18.26 -6.04 0.55
N THR A 278 18.20 -5.38 -0.63
CA THR A 278 18.55 -6.01 -1.92
C THR A 278 20.04 -6.00 -2.19
N THR A 279 20.78 -5.00 -1.71
CA THR A 279 22.20 -4.81 -2.02
C THR A 279 23.16 -5.39 -0.98
N CYS A 280 22.80 -5.35 0.30
CA CYS A 280 23.56 -5.98 1.35
C CYS A 280 23.51 -7.50 1.23
N THR A 281 24.65 -8.16 1.31
CA THR A 281 24.77 -9.61 1.01
C THR A 281 24.61 -10.51 2.25
N SER A 282 24.59 -9.94 3.47
CA SER A 282 24.39 -10.70 4.71
C SER A 282 23.48 -9.96 5.68
N VAL A 283 22.85 -10.72 6.58
CA VAL A 283 21.99 -10.21 7.65
C VAL A 283 22.77 -9.26 8.55
N ASP A 284 23.98 -9.63 8.98
CA ASP A 284 24.79 -8.82 9.89
C ASP A 284 25.21 -7.49 9.27
N ALA A 285 25.60 -7.50 7.99
CA ALA A 285 25.96 -6.25 7.30
C ALA A 285 24.74 -5.32 7.15
N LEU A 286 23.57 -5.88 6.86
CA LEU A 286 22.33 -5.14 6.74
C LEU A 286 21.88 -4.57 8.10
N ALA A 287 21.92 -5.37 9.16
CA ALA A 287 21.61 -4.93 10.52
C ALA A 287 22.56 -3.80 10.97
N ALA A 288 23.86 -3.94 10.70
CA ALA A 288 24.83 -2.89 10.99
C ALA A 288 24.59 -1.60 10.17
N ALA A 289 24.14 -1.73 8.91
CA ALA A 289 23.78 -0.57 8.10
C ALA A 289 22.57 0.17 8.67
N TYR A 290 21.53 -0.54 9.07
CA TYR A 290 20.34 0.04 9.72
C TYR A 290 20.71 0.64 11.08
N GLY A 291 21.46 -0.09 11.92
CA GLY A 291 21.93 0.36 13.24
C GLY A 291 22.74 1.66 13.15
N LYS A 292 23.58 1.80 12.13
CA LYS A 292 24.34 3.04 11.91
C LYS A 292 23.44 4.26 11.73
N VAL A 293 22.26 4.13 11.10
CA VAL A 293 21.30 5.24 10.94
C VAL A 293 20.57 5.49 12.25
N VAL A 294 20.11 4.43 12.92
CA VAL A 294 19.47 4.52 14.24
C VAL A 294 20.35 5.23 15.23
N ASP A 295 21.64 4.85 15.33
CA ASP A 295 22.61 5.46 16.23
C ASP A 295 22.94 6.91 15.86
N ALA A 296 23.13 7.18 14.56
CA ALA A 296 23.49 8.52 14.09
C ALA A 296 22.47 9.60 14.49
N TYR A 297 21.21 9.22 14.57
CA TYR A 297 20.13 10.14 14.89
C TYR A 297 19.44 9.86 16.23
N GLY A 298 19.84 8.79 16.95
CA GLY A 298 19.17 8.36 18.18
C GLY A 298 17.70 8.09 17.94
N LEU A 299 17.38 7.25 16.94
CA LEU A 299 16.01 6.99 16.53
C LEU A 299 15.32 6.02 17.48
N THR A 300 14.04 6.25 17.72
CA THR A 300 13.12 5.33 18.41
C THR A 300 12.11 4.70 17.45
N LYS A 301 12.06 5.14 16.21
CA LYS A 301 11.12 4.70 15.16
C LYS A 301 11.77 4.75 13.79
N VAL A 302 11.58 3.67 13.02
CA VAL A 302 12.07 3.52 11.65
C VAL A 302 10.98 3.00 10.74
N ASP A 303 11.11 3.24 9.45
CA ASP A 303 10.22 2.77 8.41
C ASP A 303 10.98 2.01 7.34
N PHE A 304 10.35 1.02 6.74
CA PHE A 304 10.87 0.25 5.62
C PHE A 304 9.87 0.35 4.47
N ASP A 305 10.16 1.22 3.54
CA ASP A 305 9.38 1.43 2.32
C ASP A 305 9.87 0.46 1.24
N VAL A 306 9.10 -0.61 1.04
CA VAL A 306 9.48 -1.73 0.16
C VAL A 306 8.53 -1.79 -1.02
N GLU A 307 9.03 -1.36 -2.17
CA GLU A 307 8.22 -1.22 -3.38
C GLU A 307 8.96 -1.65 -4.65
N GLY A 308 8.28 -1.58 -5.79
CA GLY A 308 8.86 -1.91 -7.09
C GLY A 308 9.47 -3.30 -7.12
N GLY A 309 10.68 -3.41 -7.64
CA GLY A 309 11.40 -4.68 -7.77
C GLY A 309 11.89 -5.28 -6.44
N ALA A 310 11.95 -4.51 -5.35
CA ALA A 310 12.35 -5.00 -4.04
C ALA A 310 11.22 -5.80 -3.35
N LEU A 311 9.97 -5.47 -3.63
CA LEU A 311 8.81 -6.11 -2.98
C LEU A 311 8.69 -7.62 -3.27
N PRO A 312 8.83 -8.11 -4.52
CA PRO A 312 8.77 -9.54 -4.83
C PRO A 312 10.08 -10.31 -4.55
N ASP A 313 11.17 -9.65 -4.15
CA ASP A 313 12.45 -10.31 -3.82
C ASP A 313 12.38 -10.99 -2.45
N THR A 314 11.91 -12.24 -2.42
CA THR A 314 11.75 -13.02 -1.19
C THR A 314 13.06 -13.20 -0.41
N ALA A 315 14.20 -13.35 -1.11
CA ALA A 315 15.50 -13.51 -0.43
C ALA A 315 15.94 -12.21 0.26
N ALA A 316 15.69 -11.06 -0.38
CA ALA A 316 15.91 -9.75 0.25
C ALA A 316 14.93 -9.52 1.40
N ASN A 317 13.67 -9.91 1.26
CA ASN A 317 12.65 -9.78 2.31
C ASN A 317 13.03 -10.56 3.55
N THR A 318 13.40 -11.84 3.44
CA THR A 318 13.87 -12.66 4.57
C THR A 318 15.14 -12.08 5.21
N ARG A 319 16.09 -11.63 4.42
CA ARG A 319 17.31 -10.97 4.93
C ARG A 319 16.96 -9.69 5.69
N ARG A 320 16.06 -8.87 5.17
CA ARG A 320 15.56 -7.64 5.80
C ARG A 320 14.87 -7.95 7.11
N ALA A 321 13.97 -8.92 7.13
CA ALA A 321 13.25 -9.35 8.32
C ALA A 321 14.22 -9.78 9.44
N GLN A 322 15.21 -10.62 9.11
CA GLN A 322 16.21 -11.07 10.06
C GLN A 322 17.10 -9.93 10.59
N ALA A 323 17.47 -8.98 9.72
CA ALA A 323 18.24 -7.80 10.10
C ALA A 323 17.44 -6.86 11.01
N ILE A 324 16.15 -6.64 10.72
CA ILE A 324 15.26 -5.84 11.57
C ILE A 324 15.05 -6.50 12.92
N ALA A 325 14.84 -7.82 12.98
CA ALA A 325 14.70 -8.55 14.24
C ALA A 325 16.00 -8.48 15.08
N ALA A 326 17.18 -8.47 14.44
CA ALA A 326 18.44 -8.24 15.13
C ALA A 326 18.53 -6.79 15.63
N LEU A 327 18.18 -5.82 14.80
CA LEU A 327 18.16 -4.40 15.15
C LEU A 327 17.26 -4.11 16.36
N GLN A 328 16.07 -4.70 16.43
CA GLN A 328 15.14 -4.54 17.56
C GLN A 328 15.69 -5.15 18.87
N LYS A 329 16.53 -6.18 18.77
CA LYS A 329 17.22 -6.74 19.94
C LYS A 329 18.33 -5.81 20.46
N GLU A 330 19.04 -5.12 19.57
CA GLU A 330 20.08 -4.14 19.90
C GLU A 330 19.48 -2.81 20.38
N HIS A 331 18.29 -2.45 19.88
CA HIS A 331 17.55 -1.23 20.22
C HIS A 331 16.15 -1.58 20.79
N PRO A 332 16.06 -2.03 22.04
CA PRO A 332 14.79 -2.41 22.66
C PRO A 332 13.78 -1.25 22.63
N GLY A 333 12.57 -1.53 22.14
CA GLY A 333 11.51 -0.53 21.97
C GLY A 333 11.59 0.27 20.67
N LEU A 334 12.47 -0.11 19.73
CA LEU A 334 12.47 0.47 18.39
C LEU A 334 11.16 0.11 17.67
N ASP A 335 10.36 1.12 17.38
CA ASP A 335 9.13 0.99 16.61
C ASP A 335 9.43 0.84 15.11
N VAL A 336 8.89 -0.20 14.50
CA VAL A 336 9.11 -0.56 13.10
C VAL A 336 7.81 -0.47 12.32
N SER A 337 7.83 0.30 11.22
CA SER A 337 6.77 0.29 10.20
C SER A 337 7.28 -0.30 8.89
N PHE A 338 6.33 -0.92 8.16
CA PHE A 338 6.49 -1.24 6.75
C PHE A 338 5.55 -0.36 5.94
N THR A 339 6.10 0.32 4.92
CA THR A 339 5.33 1.08 3.94
C THR A 339 5.28 0.27 2.64
N LEU A 340 4.07 0.00 2.17
CA LEU A 340 3.81 -0.98 1.11
C LEU A 340 2.81 -0.45 0.08
N PRO A 341 2.99 -0.78 -1.21
CA PRO A 341 1.98 -0.56 -2.23
C PRO A 341 0.68 -1.29 -1.92
N VAL A 342 -0.42 -0.64 -2.21
CA VAL A 342 -1.76 -1.15 -1.94
C VAL A 342 -2.68 -0.87 -3.12
N MET A 343 -3.74 -1.68 -3.25
CA MET A 343 -4.90 -1.40 -4.09
C MET A 343 -6.11 -1.10 -3.19
N PRO A 344 -7.22 -0.54 -3.70
CA PRO A 344 -8.45 -0.43 -2.92
C PRO A 344 -8.91 -1.76 -2.33
N GLU A 345 -8.58 -2.88 -2.99
CA GLU A 345 -8.83 -4.26 -2.56
C GLU A 345 -7.83 -4.79 -1.52
N GLY A 346 -6.84 -3.99 -1.13
CA GLY A 346 -5.83 -4.33 -0.12
C GLY A 346 -4.41 -4.50 -0.67
N LEU A 347 -3.53 -4.97 0.20
CA LEU A 347 -2.15 -5.28 -0.16
C LEU A 347 -2.10 -6.34 -1.25
N THR A 348 -1.16 -6.19 -2.19
CA THR A 348 -0.84 -7.25 -3.15
C THR A 348 -0.31 -8.50 -2.44
N GLN A 349 -0.32 -9.66 -3.11
CA GLN A 349 0.19 -10.89 -2.52
C GLN A 349 1.63 -10.73 -2.01
N ALA A 350 2.49 -10.05 -2.77
CA ALA A 350 3.88 -9.80 -2.36
C ALA A 350 3.99 -8.99 -1.05
N GLY A 351 3.09 -8.03 -0.83
CA GLY A 351 3.02 -7.28 0.43
C GLY A 351 2.56 -8.16 1.60
N VAL A 352 1.56 -9.02 1.36
CA VAL A 352 1.09 -9.99 2.35
C VAL A 352 2.18 -10.98 2.73
N ASP A 353 2.92 -11.51 1.75
CA ASP A 353 4.01 -12.47 1.95
C ASP A 353 5.17 -11.83 2.71
N LEU A 354 5.50 -10.57 2.42
CA LEU A 354 6.51 -9.80 3.15
C LEU A 354 6.17 -9.67 4.63
N LEU A 355 4.93 -9.32 4.97
CA LEU A 355 4.48 -9.21 6.35
C LEU A 355 4.49 -10.55 7.08
N ALA A 356 4.10 -11.63 6.38
CA ALA A 356 4.13 -12.98 6.93
C ALA A 356 5.56 -13.42 7.22
N ASP A 357 6.49 -13.21 6.28
CA ASP A 357 7.92 -13.52 6.44
C ASP A 357 8.55 -12.69 7.56
N ALA A 358 8.25 -11.40 7.66
CA ALA A 358 8.73 -10.53 8.73
C ALA A 358 8.28 -11.04 10.11
N LYS A 359 7.00 -11.39 10.25
CA LYS A 359 6.48 -11.99 11.48
C LYS A 359 7.16 -13.31 11.82
N GLU A 360 7.34 -14.21 10.83
CA GLU A 360 7.97 -15.52 11.02
C GLU A 360 9.43 -15.38 11.49
N ASN A 361 10.13 -14.36 10.99
CA ASN A 361 11.51 -14.05 11.40
C ASN A 361 11.59 -13.24 12.72
N GLY A 362 10.46 -12.99 13.37
CA GLY A 362 10.40 -12.41 14.72
C GLY A 362 10.50 -10.89 14.77
N VAL A 363 10.13 -10.19 13.68
CA VAL A 363 9.97 -8.74 13.69
C VAL A 363 8.72 -8.37 14.49
N ASP A 364 8.88 -7.45 15.43
CA ASP A 364 7.73 -6.79 16.08
C ASP A 364 7.28 -5.62 15.20
N ILE A 365 6.22 -5.87 14.43
CA ILE A 365 5.68 -4.90 13.46
C ILE A 365 4.73 -3.96 14.20
N GLY A 366 5.13 -2.71 14.39
CA GLY A 366 4.29 -1.68 15.01
C GLY A 366 3.22 -1.15 14.06
N THR A 367 3.61 -0.88 12.80
CA THR A 367 2.73 -0.24 11.83
C THR A 367 2.87 -0.86 10.44
N VAL A 368 1.75 -1.03 9.74
CA VAL A 368 1.67 -1.30 8.31
C VAL A 368 1.06 -0.05 7.66
N ASN A 369 1.92 0.74 7.04
CA ASN A 369 1.56 1.96 6.33
C ASN A 369 1.28 1.64 4.86
N ILE A 370 0.17 2.11 4.31
CA ILE A 370 -0.20 1.81 2.93
C ILE A 370 -0.07 3.05 2.05
N MET A 371 0.51 2.86 0.87
CA MET A 371 0.60 3.88 -0.17
C MET A 371 -0.71 3.97 -0.94
N ALA A 372 -1.68 4.75 -0.40
CA ALA A 372 -3.01 4.94 -0.97
C ALA A 372 -2.95 5.94 -2.15
N MET A 373 -2.29 5.52 -3.24
CA MET A 373 -1.97 6.32 -4.42
C MET A 373 -1.64 5.42 -5.60
N ASP A 374 -1.69 5.98 -6.82
CA ASP A 374 -1.21 5.39 -8.06
C ASP A 374 -1.77 3.99 -8.36
N TYR A 375 -3.05 3.78 -8.06
CA TYR A 375 -3.76 2.51 -8.26
C TYR A 375 -3.87 2.10 -9.74
N GLY A 376 -3.76 3.07 -10.64
CA GLY A 376 -3.81 2.87 -12.08
C GLY A 376 -5.02 3.54 -12.75
N PRO A 377 -5.01 3.67 -14.07
CA PRO A 377 -5.95 4.51 -14.81
C PRO A 377 -7.43 4.06 -14.76
N ALA A 378 -7.71 2.88 -14.21
CA ALA A 378 -9.06 2.39 -13.97
C ALA A 378 -9.68 2.99 -12.69
N TYR A 379 -8.86 3.54 -11.79
CA TYR A 379 -9.29 4.16 -10.54
C TYR A 379 -9.29 5.68 -10.72
N SER A 380 -10.37 6.24 -11.20
CA SER A 380 -10.49 7.67 -11.52
C SER A 380 -11.59 8.40 -10.75
N ASP A 381 -12.21 7.73 -9.78
CA ASP A 381 -13.25 8.30 -8.93
C ASP A 381 -12.65 8.93 -7.66
N ASP A 382 -13.39 8.96 -6.58
CA ASP A 382 -13.03 9.60 -5.32
C ASP A 382 -11.84 8.91 -4.64
N MET A 383 -10.69 9.60 -4.56
CA MET A 383 -9.46 9.05 -4.00
C MET A 383 -9.53 8.88 -2.47
N GLY A 384 -10.33 9.69 -1.78
CA GLY A 384 -10.61 9.52 -0.36
C GLY A 384 -11.31 8.19 -0.10
N THR A 385 -12.33 7.87 -0.91
CA THR A 385 -13.05 6.59 -0.85
C THR A 385 -12.12 5.40 -1.14
N TYR A 386 -11.26 5.49 -2.15
CA TYR A 386 -10.29 4.43 -2.43
C TYR A 386 -9.29 4.21 -1.27
N ALA A 387 -8.84 5.28 -0.63
CA ALA A 387 -7.97 5.18 0.55
C ALA A 387 -8.67 4.49 1.74
N GLU A 388 -9.96 4.78 1.98
CA GLU A 388 -10.77 4.11 3.00
C GLU A 388 -10.97 2.61 2.72
N GLN A 389 -11.20 2.26 1.45
CA GLN A 389 -11.32 0.86 1.02
C GLN A 389 -10.01 0.12 1.21
N ALA A 390 -8.90 0.69 0.72
CA ALA A 390 -7.56 0.15 0.89
C ALA A 390 -7.22 -0.10 2.37
N ALA A 391 -7.53 0.86 3.25
CA ALA A 391 -7.33 0.72 4.69
C ALA A 391 -8.19 -0.41 5.29
N THR A 392 -9.46 -0.53 4.85
CA THR A 392 -10.38 -1.56 5.34
C THR A 392 -9.91 -2.96 4.95
N ALA A 393 -9.52 -3.13 3.70
CA ALA A 393 -9.01 -4.39 3.18
C ALA A 393 -7.68 -4.77 3.85
N THR A 394 -6.76 -3.80 3.99
CA THR A 394 -5.48 -4.01 4.66
C THR A 394 -5.66 -4.38 6.12
N GLN A 395 -6.59 -3.75 6.85
CA GLN A 395 -6.87 -4.11 8.24
C GLN A 395 -7.23 -5.59 8.38
N ALA A 396 -8.09 -6.09 7.49
CA ALA A 396 -8.48 -7.50 7.54
C ALA A 396 -7.32 -8.45 7.19
N GLN A 397 -6.46 -8.08 6.23
CA GLN A 397 -5.24 -8.81 5.91
C GLN A 397 -4.26 -8.81 7.09
N VAL A 398 -3.99 -7.64 7.69
CA VAL A 398 -3.12 -7.48 8.88
C VAL A 398 -3.65 -8.30 10.05
N LYS A 399 -4.95 -8.26 10.32
CA LYS A 399 -5.59 -9.10 11.34
C LYS A 399 -5.28 -10.57 11.10
N GLY A 400 -5.44 -11.06 9.87
CA GLY A 400 -5.19 -12.45 9.50
C GLY A 400 -3.72 -12.83 9.58
N VAL A 401 -2.86 -12.08 8.90
CA VAL A 401 -1.42 -12.35 8.79
C VAL A 401 -0.72 -12.23 10.13
N LEU A 402 -0.93 -11.13 10.85
CA LEU A 402 -0.27 -10.88 12.14
C LEU A 402 -0.97 -11.55 13.32
N GLY A 403 -2.20 -12.04 13.15
CA GLY A 403 -2.99 -12.70 14.20
C GLY A 403 -3.46 -11.73 15.27
N ARG A 404 -3.81 -10.50 14.90
CA ARG A 404 -4.26 -9.42 15.80
C ARG A 404 -5.78 -9.47 15.98
N SER A 405 -6.28 -8.87 17.06
CA SER A 405 -7.71 -8.55 17.21
C SER A 405 -8.12 -7.44 16.21
N ASP A 406 -9.42 -7.19 16.07
CA ASP A 406 -9.92 -6.11 15.20
C ASP A 406 -9.34 -4.75 15.58
N ASP A 407 -9.41 -4.41 16.87
CA ASP A 407 -8.92 -3.13 17.39
C ASP A 407 -7.39 -2.98 17.23
N GLU A 408 -6.63 -4.06 17.48
CA GLU A 408 -5.18 -4.05 17.29
C GLU A 408 -4.81 -3.94 15.82
N ALA A 409 -5.55 -4.59 14.93
CA ALA A 409 -5.31 -4.49 13.49
C ALA A 409 -5.58 -3.06 12.98
N TRP A 410 -6.65 -2.40 13.42
CA TRP A 410 -6.90 -0.99 13.09
C TRP A 410 -5.78 -0.08 13.59
N LYS A 411 -5.29 -0.27 14.81
CA LYS A 411 -4.15 0.47 15.38
C LYS A 411 -2.82 0.19 14.68
N THR A 412 -2.74 -0.91 13.91
CA THR A 412 -1.55 -1.26 13.13
C THR A 412 -1.55 -0.60 11.76
N VAL A 413 -2.71 -0.27 11.19
CA VAL A 413 -2.81 0.32 9.85
C VAL A 413 -2.59 1.83 9.92
N SER A 414 -1.74 2.33 9.03
CA SER A 414 -1.56 3.75 8.72
C SER A 414 -1.76 3.99 7.22
N VAL A 415 -2.17 5.19 6.83
CA VAL A 415 -2.48 5.51 5.43
C VAL A 415 -1.71 6.73 4.97
N THR A 416 -1.06 6.60 3.82
CA THR A 416 -0.29 7.65 3.14
C THR A 416 -0.83 7.90 1.74
N PRO A 417 -1.74 8.84 1.52
CA PRO A 417 -2.10 9.28 0.18
C PRO A 417 -1.02 10.17 -0.45
N MET A 418 -0.96 10.21 -1.78
CA MET A 418 -0.23 11.23 -2.52
C MET A 418 -1.14 12.44 -2.74
N ILE A 419 -0.81 13.57 -2.15
CA ILE A 419 -1.65 14.76 -2.18
C ILE A 419 -1.63 15.47 -3.54
N GLY A 420 -2.80 15.93 -3.99
CA GLY A 420 -2.97 16.56 -5.30
C GLY A 420 -2.92 15.56 -6.45
N VAL A 421 -2.39 15.98 -7.61
CA VAL A 421 -2.27 15.10 -8.78
C VAL A 421 -1.22 14.04 -8.53
N ASN A 422 -1.59 12.78 -8.71
CA ASN A 422 -0.71 11.61 -8.55
C ASN A 422 0.13 11.36 -9.82
N ASP A 423 1.07 10.41 -9.78
CA ASP A 423 1.84 10.02 -10.97
C ASP A 423 0.92 9.38 -12.03
N VAL A 424 -0.11 8.65 -11.61
CA VAL A 424 -1.28 8.33 -12.42
C VAL A 424 -2.19 9.56 -12.49
N VAL A 425 -2.06 10.35 -13.54
CA VAL A 425 -2.62 11.71 -13.66
C VAL A 425 -4.16 11.81 -13.59
N SER A 426 -4.86 10.69 -13.73
CA SER A 426 -6.32 10.62 -13.50
C SER A 426 -6.69 10.58 -12.03
N GLU A 427 -5.75 10.30 -11.16
CA GLU A 427 -5.93 10.23 -9.72
C GLU A 427 -5.56 11.57 -9.09
N VAL A 428 -6.51 12.19 -8.40
CA VAL A 428 -6.31 13.49 -7.75
C VAL A 428 -6.87 13.43 -6.34
N PHE A 429 -5.98 13.40 -5.35
CA PHE A 429 -6.34 13.44 -3.94
C PHE A 429 -6.49 14.90 -3.49
N THR A 430 -7.69 15.29 -3.09
CA THR A 430 -8.05 16.68 -2.75
C THR A 430 -7.92 16.98 -1.25
N VAL A 431 -8.03 18.26 -0.87
CA VAL A 431 -8.07 18.66 0.55
C VAL A 431 -9.36 18.14 1.22
N GLU A 432 -10.44 18.02 0.47
CA GLU A 432 -11.70 17.43 0.94
C GLU A 432 -11.51 15.94 1.28
N ASP A 433 -10.79 15.19 0.44
CA ASP A 433 -10.45 13.78 0.69
C ASP A 433 -9.59 13.62 1.94
N ALA A 434 -8.68 14.56 2.20
CA ALA A 434 -7.90 14.57 3.44
C ALA A 434 -8.82 14.71 4.68
N GLY A 435 -9.81 15.60 4.61
CA GLY A 435 -10.81 15.75 5.66
C GLY A 435 -11.75 14.55 5.83
N GLN A 436 -12.05 13.85 4.75
CA GLN A 436 -12.80 12.60 4.74
C GLN A 436 -11.99 11.49 5.41
N LEU A 437 -10.75 11.28 4.97
CA LEU A 437 -9.86 10.24 5.51
C LEU A 437 -9.56 10.43 7.00
N VAL A 438 -9.44 11.67 7.48
CA VAL A 438 -9.33 11.96 8.94
C VAL A 438 -10.55 11.44 9.72
N LYS A 439 -11.75 11.74 9.26
CA LYS A 439 -12.99 11.27 9.91
C LYS A 439 -13.08 9.74 9.94
N PHE A 440 -12.73 9.12 8.82
CA PHE A 440 -12.66 7.66 8.72
C PHE A 440 -11.64 7.10 9.72
N ALA A 441 -10.41 7.63 9.72
CA ALA A 441 -9.32 7.21 10.60
C ALA A 441 -9.71 7.29 12.08
N GLU A 442 -10.31 8.40 12.52
CA GLU A 442 -10.83 8.57 13.87
C GLU A 442 -11.95 7.57 14.18
N SER A 443 -12.87 7.34 13.23
CA SER A 443 -14.02 6.42 13.44
C SER A 443 -13.59 4.96 13.59
N LYS A 444 -12.46 4.57 12.97
CA LYS A 444 -11.92 3.22 13.00
C LYS A 444 -10.81 3.04 14.04
N GLY A 445 -10.22 4.11 14.54
CA GLY A 445 -9.08 4.07 15.44
C GLY A 445 -7.80 3.63 14.73
N LEU A 446 -7.51 4.21 13.55
CA LEU A 446 -6.28 3.94 12.80
C LEU A 446 -5.03 4.25 13.64
N GLY A 447 -3.95 3.52 13.37
CA GLY A 447 -2.66 3.72 14.01
C GLY A 447 -1.93 5.00 13.58
N GLY A 448 -2.27 5.56 12.41
CA GLY A 448 -1.64 6.79 11.94
C GLY A 448 -2.13 7.25 10.59
N LEU A 449 -1.80 8.49 10.27
CA LEU A 449 -1.93 9.08 8.94
C LEU A 449 -0.61 9.73 8.52
N SER A 450 -0.34 9.72 7.24
CA SER A 450 0.77 10.42 6.62
C SER A 450 0.32 11.04 5.31
N MET A 451 1.24 11.58 4.53
CA MET A 451 1.01 12.02 3.15
C MET A 451 2.33 12.04 2.36
N TRP A 452 2.28 11.74 1.11
CA TRP A 452 3.35 11.99 0.15
C TRP A 452 3.04 13.25 -0.65
N SER A 453 3.72 14.39 -0.46
CA SER A 453 4.69 14.66 0.59
C SER A 453 4.51 16.09 1.12
N ALA A 454 5.07 16.38 2.26
CA ALA A 454 5.02 17.72 2.86
C ALA A 454 5.56 18.80 1.93
N THR A 455 6.57 18.51 1.12
CA THR A 455 7.14 19.44 0.14
C THR A 455 6.15 19.84 -0.95
N ARG A 456 5.18 18.98 -1.25
CA ARG A 456 4.12 19.19 -2.24
C ARG A 456 2.97 20.05 -1.72
N ASP A 457 2.82 20.26 -0.40
CA ASP A 457 1.64 20.89 0.20
C ASP A 457 1.55 22.40 -0.02
N LYS A 458 1.50 22.78 -1.28
CA LYS A 458 1.29 24.14 -1.77
C LYS A 458 0.86 24.14 -3.23
N ALA A 459 0.17 25.23 -3.65
CA ALA A 459 -0.13 25.46 -5.05
C ALA A 459 1.16 25.63 -5.88
N CYS A 460 1.11 25.19 -7.13
CA CYS A 460 2.24 25.36 -8.04
C CYS A 460 2.39 26.80 -8.51
N PRO A 461 3.62 27.30 -8.71
CA PRO A 461 3.85 28.57 -9.39
C PRO A 461 3.19 28.56 -10.79
N GLY A 462 2.31 29.53 -11.02
CA GLY A 462 1.57 29.63 -12.28
C GLY A 462 0.24 28.86 -12.34
N GLY A 463 -0.17 28.22 -11.24
CA GLY A 463 -1.45 27.54 -11.10
C GLY A 463 -1.39 26.03 -11.27
N PRO A 464 -2.54 25.34 -11.28
CA PRO A 464 -2.64 23.88 -11.38
C PRO A 464 -1.91 23.30 -12.60
N LYS A 465 -1.33 22.10 -12.44
CA LYS A 465 -0.62 21.38 -13.50
C LYS A 465 -1.35 20.07 -13.85
N PRO A 466 -1.23 19.59 -15.10
CA PRO A 466 -1.87 18.35 -15.53
C PRO A 466 -1.09 17.08 -15.13
N ALA A 467 -0.04 17.20 -14.35
CA ALA A 467 0.82 16.10 -13.92
C ALA A 467 1.36 16.35 -12.51
N ALA A 468 1.81 15.29 -11.86
CA ALA A 468 2.49 15.37 -10.57
C ALA A 468 3.75 16.27 -10.64
N ASP A 469 4.06 16.93 -9.54
CA ASP A 469 5.27 17.73 -9.35
C ASP A 469 5.82 17.50 -7.94
N ALA A 470 7.12 17.23 -7.84
CA ALA A 470 7.74 16.92 -6.55
C ALA A 470 7.71 18.09 -5.55
N THR A 471 7.46 19.31 -6.01
CA THR A 471 7.56 20.54 -5.21
C THR A 471 6.24 21.25 -4.97
N CYS A 472 5.14 20.77 -5.55
CA CYS A 472 3.79 21.34 -5.39
C CYS A 472 2.72 20.28 -5.70
N SER A 473 1.49 20.46 -5.23
CA SER A 473 0.42 19.47 -5.36
C SER A 473 -0.23 19.39 -6.76
N SER A 474 0.06 20.35 -7.62
CA SER A 474 -0.57 20.49 -8.95
C SER A 474 -2.07 20.83 -8.93
N VAL A 475 -2.67 21.05 -7.77
CA VAL A 475 -4.04 21.51 -7.58
C VAL A 475 -4.07 22.95 -7.02
N ASP A 476 -5.23 23.58 -7.07
CA ASP A 476 -5.44 24.89 -6.42
C ASP A 476 -5.68 24.69 -4.94
N GLN A 477 -4.84 25.28 -4.10
CA GLN A 477 -4.92 25.18 -2.65
C GLN A 477 -4.19 26.33 -1.93
N GLU A 478 -4.54 26.54 -0.67
CA GLU A 478 -3.73 27.34 0.25
C GLU A 478 -2.48 26.58 0.71
N ALA A 479 -1.43 27.30 1.05
CA ALA A 479 -0.21 26.68 1.59
C ALA A 479 -0.51 25.87 2.87
N ASN A 480 0.02 24.66 2.93
CA ASN A 480 -0.17 23.70 4.03
C ASN A 480 -1.65 23.32 4.27
N ALA A 481 -2.48 23.33 3.23
CA ALA A 481 -3.89 22.98 3.38
C ALA A 481 -4.10 21.51 3.76
N PHE A 482 -3.34 20.59 3.17
CA PHE A 482 -3.39 19.17 3.50
C PHE A 482 -2.84 18.90 4.90
N ALA A 483 -1.68 19.46 5.25
CA ALA A 483 -1.11 19.31 6.59
C ALA A 483 -2.07 19.79 7.67
N LYS A 484 -2.76 20.91 7.46
CA LYS A 484 -3.77 21.45 8.39
C LYS A 484 -4.99 20.54 8.49
N ALA A 485 -5.44 19.94 7.37
CA ALA A 485 -6.54 18.98 7.38
C ALA A 485 -6.17 17.71 8.16
N PHE A 486 -5.01 17.12 7.87
CA PHE A 486 -4.53 15.92 8.55
C PHE A 486 -4.14 16.15 10.02
N ALA A 487 -3.67 17.34 10.40
CA ALA A 487 -3.34 17.69 11.80
C ALA A 487 -4.58 17.68 12.73
N ALA A 488 -5.77 17.57 12.19
CA ALA A 488 -7.00 17.36 12.97
C ALA A 488 -7.10 15.93 13.53
N PHE A 489 -6.41 14.94 12.96
CA PHE A 489 -6.36 13.56 13.44
C PHE A 489 -5.62 13.48 14.78
N LYS A 490 -6.25 12.83 15.80
CA LYS A 490 -5.77 12.76 17.18
C LYS A 490 -5.94 11.37 17.76
#